data_93323c5152da5867ca5d5d08cd9af4db
#
_entry.id   93323c5152da5867ca5d5d08cd9af4db
#
_cell.length_a   1.000
_cell.length_b   1.000
_cell.length_c   1.000
_cell.angle_alpha   90.00
_cell.angle_beta   90.00
_cell.angle_gamma   90.00
#
_symmetry.space_group_name_H-M   'P 1'
#
loop_
_entity.id
_entity.type
_entity.pdbx_description
1 polymer ?
#
loop_
_entity_poly.entity_id
_entity_poly.type
_entity_poly.pdbx_seq_one_letter_code
_entity_poly.pdbx_strand_id
1 'polypeptide(L)'
;VGKTRAQIVPLVSLVIINYNSVMDVIPLSFSMTGYGQSSLQFGGYKIMFEVKSVNNRYCEVVLRMPRDWTVYEDMLRRQVQAHIKRGRVDVIINREHADEADSTQVLNRSAVRSYLKSAQQLKEEFGISGELQLRDILALPGVMELKEDVHALASSQDLKDTLELGLNQSLEALMDMRAREGGFLAADLLGRLNHLEELHAEMAGLAPVVVSEYREKLRQRLTLLNDGTFPFEEHKFGMEMAIFADRCNIDEELTRLYSHFEQCKAVLTSSEAAGRKLDFLVQEMNRETNTIGSKCNHLTLVNLTLDMKAELEKIREQAANLE
;
A
#
# COMPACT_ATOMS: atom_id res chain seq x y z
N VAL A 1 13.66 58.03 15.94
CA VAL A 1 14.00 56.69 16.45
C VAL A 1 12.79 55.77 16.23
N GLY A 2 12.69 55.16 15.07
CA GLY A 2 11.65 54.24 14.68
C GLY A 2 12.28 52.85 14.44
N LYS A 3 12.00 51.88 15.32
CA LYS A 3 12.41 50.47 15.15
C LYS A 3 11.42 49.77 14.23
N THR A 4 11.85 49.42 13.03
CA THR A 4 11.15 48.55 12.10
C THR A 4 11.23 47.11 12.66
N ARG A 5 10.09 46.56 13.10
CA ARG A 5 9.95 45.11 13.40
C ARG A 5 9.88 44.36 12.08
N ALA A 6 10.89 43.55 11.80
CA ALA A 6 10.81 42.53 10.76
C ALA A 6 9.76 41.46 11.19
N GLN A 7 8.71 41.32 10.42
CA GLN A 7 7.77 40.20 10.54
C GLN A 7 8.44 38.95 9.97
N ILE A 8 8.70 38.00 10.85
CA ILE A 8 9.09 36.63 10.46
C ILE A 8 7.80 35.95 9.99
N VAL A 9 7.64 35.80 8.69
CA VAL A 9 6.61 34.96 8.11
C VAL A 9 7.08 33.51 8.25
N PRO A 10 6.30 32.61 8.89
CA PRO A 10 6.75 31.23 9.08
C PRO A 10 6.81 30.48 7.73
N LEU A 11 7.95 29.85 7.47
CA LEU A 11 8.23 29.03 6.27
C LEU A 11 7.20 27.89 6.02
N VAL A 12 6.38 27.57 6.99
CA VAL A 12 5.36 26.51 6.92
C VAL A 12 4.22 26.83 5.95
N SER A 13 3.92 28.15 5.73
CA SER A 13 2.84 28.54 4.83
C SER A 13 3.18 28.41 3.34
N LEU A 14 4.46 28.44 2.99
CA LEU A 14 4.89 28.32 1.58
C LEU A 14 4.86 26.86 1.08
N VAL A 15 5.09 25.90 1.97
CA VAL A 15 5.06 24.47 1.63
C VAL A 15 3.62 23.97 1.39
N ILE A 16 2.64 24.51 2.14
CA ILE A 16 1.22 24.12 2.01
C ILE A 16 0.58 24.65 0.71
N ILE A 17 1.01 25.83 0.23
CA ILE A 17 0.45 26.44 -1.00
C ILE A 17 0.91 25.68 -2.26
N ASN A 18 2.12 25.11 -2.27
CA ASN A 18 2.59 24.28 -3.38
C ASN A 18 1.98 22.87 -3.40
N TYR A 19 1.60 22.32 -2.25
CA TYR A 19 1.01 20.98 -2.18
C TYR A 19 -0.39 20.91 -2.81
N ASN A 20 -1.22 21.94 -2.60
CA ASN A 20 -2.57 21.98 -3.18
C ASN A 20 -2.57 22.17 -4.71
N SER A 21 -1.56 22.85 -5.29
CA SER A 21 -1.46 23.04 -6.74
C SER A 21 -0.96 21.79 -7.50
N VAL A 22 -0.31 20.86 -6.83
CA VAL A 22 0.15 19.58 -7.42
C VAL A 22 -0.97 18.54 -7.42
N MET A 23 -1.88 18.59 -6.44
CA MET A 23 -3.03 17.66 -6.35
C MET A 23 -4.07 17.84 -7.48
N ASP A 24 -4.18 19.05 -8.07
CA ASP A 24 -5.14 19.32 -9.15
C ASP A 24 -4.72 18.74 -10.52
N VAL A 25 -3.50 18.19 -10.65
CA VAL A 25 -2.94 17.71 -11.93
C VAL A 25 -2.67 16.19 -11.91
N ILE A 26 -2.69 15.55 -10.74
CA ILE A 26 -2.41 14.10 -10.65
C ILE A 26 -3.73 13.35 -10.88
N PRO A 27 -3.86 12.53 -11.94
CA PRO A 27 -5.01 11.66 -12.11
C PRO A 27 -5.10 10.69 -10.93
N LEU A 28 -6.32 10.23 -10.63
CA LEU A 28 -6.64 9.35 -9.52
C LEU A 28 -5.79 8.07 -9.54
N SER A 29 -4.62 8.12 -8.92
CA SER A 29 -3.84 6.94 -8.58
C SER A 29 -4.39 6.37 -7.27
N PHE A 30 -4.60 5.07 -7.19
CA PHE A 30 -5.10 4.42 -5.99
C PHE A 30 -3.99 3.67 -5.26
N SER A 31 -3.95 3.79 -3.94
CA SER A 31 -3.16 2.86 -3.13
C SER A 31 -3.80 1.48 -3.14
N MET A 32 -3.00 0.42 -3.09
CA MET A 32 -3.50 -0.95 -2.90
C MET A 32 -3.96 -1.21 -1.47
N THR A 33 -3.54 -0.41 -0.51
CA THR A 33 -3.92 -0.51 0.89
C THR A 33 -5.06 0.44 1.21
N GLY A 34 -5.95 0.05 2.10
CA GLY A 34 -7.04 0.90 2.54
C GLY A 34 -7.97 0.22 3.53
N TYR A 35 -8.82 1.03 4.14
CA TYR A 35 -9.83 0.63 5.11
C TYR A 35 -11.11 1.41 4.90
N GLY A 36 -12.24 0.73 4.95
CA GLY A 36 -13.56 1.34 4.95
C GLY A 36 -14.48 0.65 5.92
N GLN A 37 -15.35 1.41 6.55
CA GLN A 37 -16.34 0.89 7.48
C GLN A 37 -17.67 1.58 7.31
N SER A 38 -18.75 0.86 7.61
CA SER A 38 -20.10 1.41 7.71
C SER A 38 -20.91 0.66 8.77
N SER A 39 -22.02 1.21 9.18
CA SER A 39 -22.96 0.51 10.06
C SER A 39 -24.38 0.89 9.70
N LEU A 40 -25.26 -0.12 9.66
CA LEU A 40 -26.69 0.02 9.40
C LEU A 40 -27.49 -0.67 10.51
N GLN A 41 -28.72 -0.19 10.73
CA GLN A 41 -29.66 -0.84 11.64
C GLN A 41 -30.68 -1.65 10.82
N PHE A 42 -30.93 -2.89 11.20
CA PHE A 42 -31.91 -3.76 10.57
C PHE A 42 -32.48 -4.76 11.57
N GLY A 43 -33.80 -4.82 11.71
CA GLY A 43 -34.48 -5.82 12.51
C GLY A 43 -34.09 -5.88 13.98
N GLY A 44 -33.74 -4.74 14.61
CA GLY A 44 -33.26 -4.69 16.00
C GLY A 44 -31.77 -5.01 16.16
N TYR A 45 -31.05 -5.20 15.03
CA TYR A 45 -29.60 -5.41 15.01
C TYR A 45 -28.87 -4.20 14.41
N LYS A 46 -27.68 -3.91 14.93
CA LYS A 46 -26.67 -3.08 14.29
C LYS A 46 -25.75 -3.99 13.48
N ILE A 47 -25.77 -3.82 12.16
CA ILE A 47 -24.89 -4.54 11.24
C ILE A 47 -23.68 -3.66 10.95
N MET A 48 -22.48 -4.15 11.26
CA MET A 48 -21.22 -3.46 11.01
C MET A 48 -20.51 -4.12 9.84
N PHE A 49 -20.03 -3.29 8.93
CA PHE A 49 -19.26 -3.68 7.76
C PHE A 49 -17.86 -3.11 7.88
N GLU A 50 -16.86 -3.94 7.77
CA GLU A 50 -15.46 -3.57 7.68
C GLU A 50 -14.87 -4.15 6.41
N VAL A 51 -14.20 -3.32 5.63
CA VAL A 51 -13.51 -3.73 4.40
C VAL A 51 -12.07 -3.28 4.49
N LYS A 52 -11.13 -4.23 4.37
CA LYS A 52 -9.68 -3.99 4.38
C LYS A 52 -9.09 -4.46 3.05
N SER A 53 -8.26 -3.64 2.44
CA SER A 53 -7.52 -3.96 1.22
C SER A 53 -6.03 -3.96 1.51
N VAL A 54 -5.31 -4.98 1.00
CA VAL A 54 -3.85 -5.09 1.07
C VAL A 54 -3.29 -5.48 -0.29
N ASN A 55 -2.01 -5.14 -0.52
CA ASN A 55 -1.34 -5.47 -1.76
C ASN A 55 -1.32 -6.99 -1.99
N ASN A 56 -1.84 -7.43 -3.13
CA ASN A 56 -1.74 -8.80 -3.61
C ASN A 56 -1.70 -8.81 -5.15
N ARG A 57 -1.04 -9.83 -5.70
CA ARG A 57 -0.89 -9.99 -7.15
C ARG A 57 -2.23 -10.19 -7.88
N TYR A 58 -3.18 -10.89 -7.25
CA TYR A 58 -4.49 -11.21 -7.79
C TYR A 58 -5.58 -10.58 -6.93
N CYS A 59 -6.79 -10.41 -7.49
CA CYS A 59 -7.96 -10.05 -6.72
C CYS A 59 -8.43 -11.26 -5.91
N GLU A 60 -8.22 -11.24 -4.61
CA GLU A 60 -8.68 -12.25 -3.66
C GLU A 60 -9.67 -11.61 -2.70
N VAL A 61 -10.91 -12.11 -2.65
CA VAL A 61 -11.95 -11.60 -1.75
C VAL A 61 -12.24 -12.64 -0.70
N VAL A 62 -12.02 -12.29 0.56
CA VAL A 62 -12.34 -13.12 1.74
C VAL A 62 -13.50 -12.48 2.48
N LEU A 63 -14.63 -13.17 2.55
CA LEU A 63 -15.80 -12.72 3.29
C LEU A 63 -15.92 -13.50 4.61
N ARG A 64 -16.16 -12.77 5.70
CA ARG A 64 -16.47 -13.29 7.01
C ARG A 64 -17.78 -12.69 7.46
N MET A 65 -18.79 -13.54 7.63
CA MET A 65 -20.14 -13.12 7.99
C MET A 65 -20.84 -14.17 8.86
N PRO A 66 -21.97 -13.84 9.52
CA PRO A 66 -22.80 -14.81 10.21
C PRO A 66 -23.23 -15.96 9.28
N ARG A 67 -23.26 -17.19 9.82
CA ARG A 67 -23.53 -18.42 9.04
C ARG A 67 -24.87 -18.40 8.30
N ASP A 68 -25.88 -17.81 8.91
CA ASP A 68 -27.23 -17.65 8.38
C ASP A 68 -27.31 -16.72 7.16
N TRP A 69 -26.26 -15.89 6.89
CA TRP A 69 -26.18 -14.98 5.76
C TRP A 69 -25.30 -15.48 4.60
N THR A 70 -24.73 -16.68 4.71
CA THR A 70 -23.87 -17.27 3.67
C THR A 70 -24.53 -17.37 2.29
N VAL A 71 -25.86 -17.40 2.25
CA VAL A 71 -26.66 -17.35 1.01
C VAL A 71 -26.34 -16.09 0.16
N TYR A 72 -25.94 -14.99 0.78
CA TYR A 72 -25.62 -13.72 0.12
C TYR A 72 -24.12 -13.57 -0.27
N GLU A 73 -23.27 -14.54 0.08
CA GLU A 73 -21.82 -14.47 -0.12
C GLU A 73 -21.44 -14.18 -1.58
N ASP A 74 -22.01 -14.90 -2.53
CA ASP A 74 -21.68 -14.74 -3.95
C ASP A 74 -22.06 -13.36 -4.50
N MET A 75 -23.18 -12.82 -4.02
CA MET A 75 -23.63 -11.48 -4.40
C MET A 75 -22.67 -10.41 -3.89
N LEU A 76 -22.33 -10.45 -2.61
CA LEU A 76 -21.42 -9.50 -1.96
C LEU A 76 -20.00 -9.62 -2.56
N ARG A 77 -19.55 -10.83 -2.87
CA ARG A 77 -18.28 -11.07 -3.56
C ARG A 77 -18.22 -10.39 -4.92
N ARG A 78 -19.27 -10.51 -5.73
CA ARG A 78 -19.37 -9.84 -7.05
C ARG A 78 -19.35 -8.31 -6.91
N GLN A 79 -20.02 -7.79 -5.88
CA GLN A 79 -20.05 -6.35 -5.58
C GLN A 79 -18.64 -5.84 -5.26
N VAL A 80 -17.85 -6.52 -4.43
CA VAL A 80 -16.44 -6.17 -4.17
C VAL A 80 -15.61 -6.21 -5.46
N GLN A 81 -15.74 -7.27 -6.26
CA GLN A 81 -14.99 -7.45 -7.52
C GLN A 81 -15.35 -6.43 -8.61
N ALA A 82 -16.54 -5.83 -8.53
CA ALA A 82 -16.92 -4.72 -9.40
C ALA A 82 -16.08 -3.46 -9.13
N HIS A 83 -15.75 -3.19 -7.88
CA HIS A 83 -14.99 -2.00 -7.44
C HIS A 83 -13.48 -2.21 -7.43
N ILE A 84 -13.01 -3.42 -7.07
CA ILE A 84 -11.58 -3.70 -6.86
C ILE A 84 -11.14 -4.79 -7.81
N LYS A 85 -10.14 -4.47 -8.66
CA LYS A 85 -9.62 -5.40 -9.68
C LYS A 85 -8.37 -6.14 -9.24
N ARG A 86 -7.65 -5.61 -8.25
CA ARG A 86 -6.39 -6.16 -7.76
C ARG A 86 -6.28 -5.98 -6.25
N GLY A 87 -5.54 -6.88 -5.59
CA GLY A 87 -5.34 -6.85 -4.14
C GLY A 87 -6.17 -7.91 -3.42
N ARG A 88 -5.83 -8.17 -2.17
CA ARG A 88 -6.63 -8.98 -1.27
C ARG A 88 -7.56 -8.07 -0.47
N VAL A 89 -8.84 -8.42 -0.48
CA VAL A 89 -9.90 -7.67 0.21
C VAL A 89 -10.52 -8.59 1.26
N ASP A 90 -10.33 -8.25 2.52
CA ASP A 90 -10.98 -8.92 3.64
C ASP A 90 -12.24 -8.09 4.03
N VAL A 91 -13.40 -8.69 3.88
CA VAL A 91 -14.70 -8.12 4.26
C VAL A 91 -15.20 -8.84 5.50
N ILE A 92 -15.49 -8.09 6.55
CA ILE A 92 -16.00 -8.61 7.82
C ILE A 92 -17.36 -7.95 8.06
N ILE A 93 -18.39 -8.79 8.17
CA ILE A 93 -19.76 -8.36 8.48
C ILE A 93 -20.14 -8.95 9.83
N ASN A 94 -20.34 -8.09 10.81
CA ASN A 94 -20.76 -8.47 12.15
C ASN A 94 -22.15 -7.92 12.45
N ARG A 95 -22.92 -8.63 13.28
CA ARG A 95 -24.18 -8.14 13.82
C ARG A 95 -24.09 -8.07 15.34
N GLU A 96 -24.60 -7.01 15.89
CA GLU A 96 -24.75 -6.78 17.31
C GLU A 96 -26.20 -6.39 17.62
N HIS A 97 -26.74 -6.75 18.76
CA HIS A 97 -28.06 -6.25 19.17
C HIS A 97 -27.99 -4.73 19.37
N ALA A 98 -28.95 -4.00 18.79
CA ALA A 98 -28.99 -2.54 18.85
C ALA A 98 -29.25 -2.00 20.27
N ASP A 99 -30.02 -2.76 21.08
CA ASP A 99 -30.33 -2.44 22.47
C ASP A 99 -30.12 -3.67 23.36
N GLU A 100 -29.34 -3.50 24.45
CA GLU A 100 -29.22 -4.52 25.51
C GLU A 100 -30.55 -4.79 26.26
N ALA A 101 -31.54 -3.87 26.10
CA ALA A 101 -32.78 -3.87 26.87
C ALA A 101 -33.85 -4.84 26.35
N ASP A 102 -33.78 -5.31 25.08
CA ASP A 102 -34.87 -6.08 24.44
C ASP A 102 -34.50 -7.58 24.18
N SER A 103 -33.45 -8.07 24.83
CA SER A 103 -33.16 -9.52 24.82
C SER A 103 -34.17 -10.24 25.64
N THR A 104 -35.36 -10.53 25.05
CA THR A 104 -36.40 -11.31 25.69
C THR A 104 -35.92 -12.75 25.84
N GLN A 105 -35.57 -13.13 27.06
CA GLN A 105 -35.27 -14.53 27.36
C GLN A 105 -36.55 -15.32 27.23
N VAL A 106 -36.56 -16.35 26.37
CA VAL A 106 -37.70 -17.26 26.14
C VAL A 106 -37.39 -18.61 26.69
N LEU A 107 -38.38 -19.20 27.33
CA LEU A 107 -38.29 -20.57 27.85
C LEU A 107 -38.26 -21.59 26.72
N ASN A 108 -37.16 -22.34 26.58
CA ASN A 108 -37.08 -23.49 25.68
C ASN A 108 -37.88 -24.68 26.26
N ARG A 109 -39.12 -24.78 25.84
CA ARG A 109 -40.02 -25.81 26.32
C ARG A 109 -39.56 -27.23 25.99
N SER A 110 -38.80 -27.45 24.92
CA SER A 110 -38.28 -28.77 24.54
C SER A 110 -37.15 -29.20 25.47
N ALA A 111 -36.23 -28.27 25.79
CA ALA A 111 -35.17 -28.51 26.77
C ALA A 111 -35.75 -28.84 28.16
N VAL A 112 -36.72 -28.04 28.63
CA VAL A 112 -37.39 -28.30 29.93
C VAL A 112 -38.02 -29.69 29.96
N ARG A 113 -38.76 -30.09 28.92
CA ARG A 113 -39.35 -31.43 28.83
C ARG A 113 -38.31 -32.53 28.86
N SER A 114 -37.18 -32.35 28.16
CA SER A 114 -36.10 -33.33 28.15
C SER A 114 -35.49 -33.50 29.53
N TYR A 115 -35.21 -32.40 30.25
CA TYR A 115 -34.67 -32.46 31.61
C TYR A 115 -35.65 -33.10 32.61
N LEU A 116 -36.93 -32.76 32.53
CA LEU A 116 -37.95 -33.37 33.38
C LEU A 116 -38.08 -34.89 33.15
N LYS A 117 -38.01 -35.31 31.87
CA LYS A 117 -38.02 -36.75 31.52
C LYS A 117 -36.80 -37.48 32.05
N SER A 118 -35.60 -36.87 31.90
CA SER A 118 -34.36 -37.44 32.44
C SER A 118 -34.39 -37.54 33.97
N ALA A 119 -34.91 -36.53 34.63
CA ALA A 119 -35.08 -36.55 36.10
C ALA A 119 -36.01 -37.64 36.58
N GLN A 120 -37.08 -37.92 35.81
CA GLN A 120 -37.98 -39.02 36.12
C GLN A 120 -37.34 -40.39 35.93
N GLN A 121 -36.58 -40.58 34.84
CA GLN A 121 -35.80 -41.79 34.61
C GLN A 121 -34.76 -42.04 35.72
N LEU A 122 -34.05 -41.02 36.19
CA LEU A 122 -33.11 -41.14 37.31
C LEU A 122 -33.78 -41.57 38.61
N LYS A 123 -35.05 -41.16 38.87
CA LYS A 123 -35.80 -41.61 40.01
C LYS A 123 -36.23 -43.10 39.90
N GLU A 124 -36.69 -43.49 38.71
CA GLU A 124 -37.22 -44.86 38.45
C GLU A 124 -36.05 -45.87 38.34
N GLU A 125 -34.97 -45.57 37.66
CA GLU A 125 -33.89 -46.55 37.40
C GLU A 125 -32.85 -46.61 38.53
N PHE A 126 -32.58 -45.48 39.19
CA PHE A 126 -31.48 -45.37 40.18
C PHE A 126 -31.96 -45.11 41.62
N GLY A 127 -33.29 -44.99 41.83
CA GLY A 127 -33.86 -44.76 43.17
C GLY A 127 -33.44 -43.41 43.80
N ILE A 128 -33.02 -42.46 43.01
CA ILE A 128 -32.58 -41.14 43.51
C ILE A 128 -33.82 -40.33 43.88
N SER A 129 -33.94 -40.00 45.17
CA SER A 129 -35.04 -39.16 45.67
C SER A 129 -34.63 -37.66 45.65
N GLY A 130 -35.55 -36.80 45.20
CA GLY A 130 -35.37 -35.35 45.17
C GLY A 130 -36.47 -34.65 44.39
N GLU A 131 -36.77 -33.40 44.72
CA GLU A 131 -37.70 -32.56 43.99
C GLU A 131 -36.94 -31.46 43.27
N LEU A 132 -37.20 -31.31 41.96
CA LEU A 132 -36.66 -30.20 41.16
C LEU A 132 -37.43 -28.92 41.49
N GLN A 133 -36.76 -27.91 41.96
CA GLN A 133 -37.36 -26.61 42.18
C GLN A 133 -37.22 -25.72 40.89
N LEU A 134 -38.08 -24.71 40.80
CA LEU A 134 -38.13 -23.82 39.67
C LEU A 134 -36.72 -23.16 39.37
N ARG A 135 -36.01 -22.80 40.45
CA ARG A 135 -34.63 -22.23 40.33
C ARG A 135 -33.66 -23.24 39.71
N ASP A 136 -33.80 -24.54 40.00
CA ASP A 136 -32.88 -25.56 39.50
C ASP A 136 -33.12 -25.74 37.99
N ILE A 137 -34.37 -25.71 37.54
CA ILE A 137 -34.73 -25.80 36.13
C ILE A 137 -34.25 -24.59 35.35
N LEU A 138 -34.41 -23.36 35.88
CA LEU A 138 -33.97 -22.14 35.21
C LEU A 138 -32.44 -22.02 35.12
N ALA A 139 -31.71 -22.71 36.00
CA ALA A 139 -30.26 -22.76 35.98
C ALA A 139 -29.66 -23.77 34.99
N LEU A 140 -30.51 -24.68 34.41
CA LEU A 140 -30.04 -25.70 33.48
C LEU A 140 -29.68 -25.09 32.11
N PRO A 141 -28.58 -25.54 31.49
CA PRO A 141 -28.15 -25.04 30.16
C PRO A 141 -29.24 -25.23 29.10
N GLY A 142 -29.48 -24.19 28.29
CA GLY A 142 -30.43 -24.24 27.18
C GLY A 142 -31.92 -24.20 27.59
N VAL A 143 -32.25 -23.99 28.88
CA VAL A 143 -33.63 -23.79 29.35
C VAL A 143 -34.10 -22.35 29.10
N MET A 144 -33.21 -21.37 29.31
CA MET A 144 -33.45 -19.99 28.94
C MET A 144 -32.60 -19.69 27.72
N GLU A 145 -33.23 -19.34 26.63
CA GLU A 145 -32.60 -18.94 25.36
C GLU A 145 -32.98 -17.52 25.05
N LEU A 146 -32.06 -16.78 24.50
CA LEU A 146 -32.34 -15.48 23.87
C LEU A 146 -33.17 -15.77 22.61
N LYS A 147 -34.38 -15.22 22.54
CA LYS A 147 -35.18 -15.34 21.32
C LYS A 147 -34.57 -14.54 20.22
N GLU A 148 -33.71 -15.18 19.44
CA GLU A 148 -33.31 -14.67 18.16
C GLU A 148 -34.37 -15.06 17.13
N ASP A 149 -35.15 -14.14 16.61
CA ASP A 149 -36.02 -14.36 15.44
C ASP A 149 -35.18 -14.44 14.15
N VAL A 150 -34.11 -15.26 14.21
CA VAL A 150 -33.06 -15.40 13.19
C VAL A 150 -33.64 -15.91 11.86
N HIS A 151 -34.62 -16.78 11.90
CA HIS A 151 -35.15 -17.43 10.69
C HIS A 151 -36.07 -16.54 9.83
N ALA A 152 -36.73 -15.55 10.43
CA ALA A 152 -37.57 -14.61 9.68
C ALA A 152 -36.76 -13.52 8.98
N LEU A 153 -35.55 -13.19 9.51
CA LEU A 153 -34.65 -12.18 9.00
C LEU A 153 -33.71 -12.74 7.93
N ALA A 154 -33.37 -14.03 7.97
CA ALA A 154 -32.28 -14.60 7.17
C ALA A 154 -32.56 -14.66 5.65
N SER A 155 -33.81 -14.52 5.19
CA SER A 155 -34.18 -14.66 3.77
C SER A 155 -35.04 -13.52 3.23
N SER A 156 -35.06 -12.35 3.90
CA SER A 156 -35.86 -11.21 3.43
C SER A 156 -35.12 -10.42 2.35
N GLN A 157 -35.87 -9.93 1.35
CA GLN A 157 -35.32 -9.01 0.34
C GLN A 157 -34.75 -7.75 1.01
N ASP A 158 -35.37 -7.27 2.08
CA ASP A 158 -34.95 -6.08 2.84
C ASP A 158 -33.56 -6.29 3.49
N LEU A 159 -33.23 -7.51 3.99
CA LEU A 159 -31.89 -7.81 4.47
C LEU A 159 -30.85 -7.79 3.35
N LYS A 160 -31.20 -8.36 2.19
CA LYS A 160 -30.33 -8.31 1.02
C LYS A 160 -29.99 -6.87 0.65
N ASP A 161 -31.00 -6.01 0.54
CA ASP A 161 -30.83 -4.60 0.17
C ASP A 161 -30.00 -3.84 1.23
N THR A 162 -30.17 -4.18 2.50
CA THR A 162 -29.38 -3.63 3.61
C THR A 162 -27.91 -4.06 3.53
N LEU A 163 -27.64 -5.34 3.22
CA LEU A 163 -26.28 -5.86 3.06
C LEU A 163 -25.57 -5.22 1.85
N GLU A 164 -26.28 -5.09 0.72
CA GLU A 164 -25.77 -4.41 -0.46
C GLU A 164 -25.44 -2.94 -0.17
N LEU A 165 -26.33 -2.23 0.50
CA LEU A 165 -26.15 -0.82 0.86
C LEU A 165 -24.97 -0.62 1.83
N GLY A 166 -24.91 -1.42 2.89
CA GLY A 166 -23.85 -1.32 3.89
C GLY A 166 -22.48 -1.64 3.30
N LEU A 167 -22.39 -2.67 2.47
CA LEU A 167 -21.14 -2.98 1.78
C LEU A 167 -20.74 -1.88 0.81
N ASN A 168 -21.68 -1.29 0.05
CA ASN A 168 -21.38 -0.16 -0.84
C ASN A 168 -20.80 1.03 -0.08
N GLN A 169 -21.41 1.44 1.02
CA GLN A 169 -20.91 2.54 1.84
C GLN A 169 -19.48 2.27 2.36
N SER A 170 -19.21 1.03 2.76
CA SER A 170 -17.87 0.64 3.21
C SER A 170 -16.86 0.63 2.06
N LEU A 171 -17.26 0.20 0.86
CA LEU A 171 -16.43 0.24 -0.34
C LEU A 171 -16.15 1.66 -0.80
N GLU A 172 -17.12 2.56 -0.75
CA GLU A 172 -16.93 3.99 -1.03
C GLU A 172 -15.91 4.60 -0.07
N ALA A 173 -16.05 4.37 1.24
CA ALA A 173 -15.09 4.84 2.23
C ALA A 173 -13.67 4.27 2.00
N LEU A 174 -13.56 3.00 1.62
CA LEU A 174 -12.31 2.36 1.24
C LEU A 174 -11.69 3.03 0.01
N MET A 175 -12.48 3.26 -1.05
CA MET A 175 -12.01 3.87 -2.29
C MET A 175 -11.55 5.31 -2.07
N ASP A 176 -12.26 6.09 -1.26
CA ASP A 176 -11.86 7.44 -0.87
C ASP A 176 -10.52 7.46 -0.10
N MET A 177 -10.31 6.49 0.79
CA MET A 177 -9.04 6.35 1.50
C MET A 177 -7.91 6.00 0.52
N ARG A 178 -8.14 5.02 -0.36
CA ARG A 178 -7.17 4.58 -1.37
C ARG A 178 -6.80 5.69 -2.35
N ALA A 179 -7.77 6.51 -2.77
CA ALA A 179 -7.54 7.65 -3.65
C ALA A 179 -6.65 8.72 -2.97
N ARG A 180 -6.96 9.05 -1.71
CA ARG A 180 -6.14 10.01 -0.94
C ARG A 180 -4.72 9.51 -0.74
N GLU A 181 -4.54 8.26 -0.30
CA GLU A 181 -3.23 7.66 -0.09
C GLU A 181 -2.46 7.53 -1.42
N GLY A 182 -3.13 7.12 -2.51
CA GLY A 182 -2.54 7.05 -3.84
C GLY A 182 -2.04 8.40 -4.34
N GLY A 183 -2.77 9.49 -4.08
CA GLY A 183 -2.33 10.85 -4.39
C GLY A 183 -1.06 11.25 -3.62
N PHE A 184 -0.96 10.91 -2.33
CA PHE A 184 0.25 11.13 -1.54
C PHE A 184 1.44 10.32 -2.07
N LEU A 185 1.23 9.05 -2.41
CA LEU A 185 2.27 8.20 -2.98
C LEU A 185 2.77 8.73 -4.33
N ALA A 186 1.88 9.15 -5.21
CA ALA A 186 2.23 9.73 -6.51
C ALA A 186 3.04 11.03 -6.35
N ALA A 187 2.66 11.89 -5.41
CA ALA A 187 3.40 13.12 -5.11
C ALA A 187 4.80 12.84 -4.54
N ASP A 188 4.95 11.86 -3.63
CA ASP A 188 6.25 11.43 -3.10
C ASP A 188 7.14 10.88 -4.24
N LEU A 189 6.59 10.02 -5.11
CA LEU A 189 7.31 9.46 -6.25
C LEU A 189 7.79 10.54 -7.22
N LEU A 190 6.97 11.56 -7.51
CA LEU A 190 7.38 12.70 -8.34
C LEU A 190 8.51 13.50 -7.68
N GLY A 191 8.46 13.71 -6.37
CA GLY A 191 9.53 14.37 -5.62
C GLY A 191 10.85 13.60 -5.70
N ARG A 192 10.80 12.26 -5.60
CA ARG A 192 11.97 11.38 -5.73
C ARG A 192 12.54 11.37 -7.15
N LEU A 193 11.66 11.37 -8.17
CA LEU A 193 12.11 11.49 -9.57
C LEU A 193 12.85 12.82 -9.82
N ASN A 194 12.38 13.92 -9.27
CA ASN A 194 13.08 15.20 -9.36
C ASN A 194 14.47 15.13 -8.70
N HIS A 195 14.57 14.46 -7.55
CA HIS A 195 15.88 14.24 -6.91
C HIS A 195 16.82 13.36 -7.76
N LEU A 196 16.30 12.32 -8.43
CA LEU A 196 17.10 11.55 -9.39
C LEU A 196 17.58 12.39 -10.57
N GLU A 197 16.79 13.37 -11.05
CA GLU A 197 17.21 14.31 -12.09
C GLU A 197 18.32 15.25 -11.60
N GLU A 198 18.29 15.68 -10.34
CA GLU A 198 19.38 16.45 -9.75
C GLU A 198 20.68 15.63 -9.72
N LEU A 199 20.64 14.39 -9.24
CA LEU A 199 21.80 13.48 -9.25
C LEU A 199 22.31 13.22 -10.66
N HIS A 200 21.41 13.03 -11.62
CA HIS A 200 21.75 12.88 -13.04
C HIS A 200 22.48 14.11 -13.60
N ALA A 201 21.98 15.31 -13.30
CA ALA A 201 22.60 16.55 -13.75
C ALA A 201 24.02 16.73 -13.16
N GLU A 202 24.22 16.36 -11.89
CA GLU A 202 25.54 16.35 -11.25
C GLU A 202 26.50 15.35 -11.93
N MET A 203 26.03 14.13 -12.24
CA MET A 203 26.82 13.12 -12.97
C MET A 203 27.22 13.62 -14.35
N ALA A 204 26.29 14.23 -15.10
CA ALA A 204 26.52 14.77 -16.42
C ALA A 204 27.58 15.92 -16.38
N GLY A 205 27.52 16.74 -15.35
CA GLY A 205 28.54 17.81 -15.14
C GLY A 205 29.94 17.29 -14.80
N LEU A 206 30.03 16.14 -14.12
CA LEU A 206 31.28 15.52 -13.71
C LEU A 206 31.95 14.68 -14.81
N ALA A 207 31.15 14.09 -15.73
CA ALA A 207 31.66 13.20 -16.76
C ALA A 207 32.88 13.78 -17.54
N PRO A 208 32.86 15.02 -18.06
CA PRO A 208 34.01 15.60 -18.74
C PRO A 208 35.18 15.89 -17.80
N VAL A 209 34.94 16.17 -16.51
CA VAL A 209 35.97 16.48 -15.53
C VAL A 209 36.86 15.27 -15.24
N VAL A 210 36.23 14.06 -15.19
CA VAL A 210 36.94 12.78 -14.93
C VAL A 210 38.06 12.53 -15.94
N VAL A 211 37.79 12.80 -17.23
CA VAL A 211 38.75 12.59 -18.29
C VAL A 211 39.93 13.62 -18.15
N SER A 212 39.61 14.88 -17.83
CA SER A 212 40.61 15.92 -17.63
C SER A 212 41.50 15.67 -16.40
N GLU A 213 40.91 15.22 -15.27
CA GLU A 213 41.67 14.85 -14.08
C GLU A 213 42.57 13.63 -14.29
N TYR A 214 42.07 12.61 -14.99
CA TYR A 214 42.88 11.45 -15.31
C TYR A 214 44.08 11.82 -16.18
N ARG A 215 43.85 12.68 -17.18
CA ARG A 215 44.91 13.20 -18.03
C ARG A 215 46.02 13.83 -17.22
N GLU A 216 45.67 14.71 -16.27
CA GLU A 216 46.65 15.40 -15.44
C GLU A 216 47.38 14.41 -14.50
N LYS A 217 46.65 13.51 -13.82
CA LYS A 217 47.23 12.45 -12.96
C LYS A 217 48.20 11.55 -13.75
N LEU A 218 47.83 11.16 -14.96
CA LEU A 218 48.69 10.30 -15.80
C LEU A 218 49.96 11.05 -16.22
N ARG A 219 49.82 12.32 -16.60
CA ARG A 219 50.99 13.16 -16.95
C ARG A 219 51.97 13.31 -15.79
N GLN A 220 51.47 13.59 -14.60
CA GLN A 220 52.26 13.68 -13.38
C GLN A 220 52.99 12.36 -13.06
N ARG A 221 52.29 11.24 -13.14
CA ARG A 221 52.91 9.90 -12.93
C ARG A 221 54.01 9.61 -13.92
N LEU A 222 53.77 9.91 -15.18
CA LEU A 222 54.81 9.73 -16.23
C LEU A 222 56.02 10.61 -15.98
N THR A 223 55.83 11.84 -15.52
CA THR A 223 56.93 12.74 -15.15
C THR A 223 57.76 12.22 -13.96
N LEU A 224 57.05 11.65 -12.94
CA LEU A 224 57.74 11.08 -11.77
C LEU A 224 58.49 9.77 -12.09
N LEU A 225 58.01 8.98 -13.05
CA LEU A 225 58.63 7.73 -13.48
C LEU A 225 59.75 7.94 -14.52
N ASN A 226 59.83 9.14 -15.10
CA ASN A 226 60.83 9.43 -16.10
C ASN A 226 62.17 9.77 -15.43
N ASP A 227 63.04 8.75 -15.32
CA ASP A 227 64.43 8.86 -14.85
C ASP A 227 65.40 9.24 -15.94
N GLY A 228 64.92 9.64 -17.10
CA GLY A 228 65.71 9.97 -18.29
C GLY A 228 66.06 8.77 -19.18
N THR A 229 65.64 7.57 -18.82
CA THR A 229 65.91 6.36 -19.62
C THR A 229 64.88 6.14 -20.73
N PHE A 230 63.69 6.71 -20.61
CA PHE A 230 62.60 6.58 -21.63
C PHE A 230 62.14 7.92 -22.15
N PRO A 231 62.15 8.17 -23.46
CA PRO A 231 61.55 9.38 -24.05
C PRO A 231 60.03 9.40 -23.83
N PHE A 232 59.49 10.59 -23.45
CA PHE A 232 58.04 10.78 -23.40
C PHE A 232 57.48 10.76 -24.82
N GLU A 233 56.62 9.76 -25.14
CA GLU A 233 55.98 9.61 -26.44
C GLU A 233 54.55 10.18 -26.39
N GLU A 234 54.34 11.40 -26.87
CA GLU A 234 53.02 12.05 -26.88
C GLU A 234 51.95 11.25 -27.63
N HIS A 235 52.35 10.53 -28.69
CA HIS A 235 51.40 9.70 -29.43
C HIS A 235 50.84 8.54 -28.57
N LYS A 236 51.67 7.84 -27.81
CA LYS A 236 51.23 6.78 -26.89
C LYS A 236 50.37 7.32 -25.76
N PHE A 237 50.72 8.47 -25.21
CA PHE A 237 49.92 9.19 -24.23
C PHE A 237 48.54 9.55 -24.78
N GLY A 238 48.46 10.07 -26.02
CA GLY A 238 47.20 10.40 -26.69
C GLY A 238 46.32 9.18 -26.92
N MET A 239 46.91 8.05 -27.33
CA MET A 239 46.17 6.76 -27.49
C MET A 239 45.60 6.26 -26.16
N GLU A 240 46.37 6.28 -25.08
CA GLU A 240 45.88 5.84 -23.75
C GLU A 240 44.73 6.74 -23.27
N MET A 241 44.86 8.06 -23.51
CA MET A 241 43.78 9.00 -23.19
C MET A 241 42.49 8.75 -24.00
N ALA A 242 42.60 8.39 -25.27
CA ALA A 242 41.47 8.06 -26.10
C ALA A 242 40.77 6.77 -25.61
N ILE A 243 41.54 5.73 -25.29
CA ILE A 243 41.05 4.49 -24.75
C ILE A 243 40.35 4.70 -23.38
N PHE A 244 40.98 5.54 -22.53
CA PHE A 244 40.38 5.86 -21.23
C PHE A 244 39.07 6.65 -21.37
N ALA A 245 39.05 7.67 -22.23
CA ALA A 245 37.85 8.47 -22.49
C ALA A 245 36.68 7.59 -23.02
N ASP A 246 36.97 6.64 -23.93
CA ASP A 246 35.97 5.72 -24.45
C ASP A 246 35.43 4.78 -23.37
N ARG A 247 36.31 4.25 -22.52
CA ARG A 247 35.90 3.37 -21.40
C ARG A 247 35.07 4.09 -20.34
N CYS A 248 35.31 5.35 -20.07
CA CYS A 248 34.64 6.16 -19.07
C CYS A 248 33.44 6.95 -19.65
N ASN A 249 33.14 6.78 -20.93
CA ASN A 249 32.00 7.43 -21.54
C ASN A 249 30.71 6.85 -20.98
N ILE A 250 29.86 7.73 -20.41
CA ILE A 250 28.56 7.41 -19.80
C ILE A 250 27.40 8.18 -20.46
N ASP A 251 27.64 8.85 -21.59
CA ASP A 251 26.63 9.70 -22.22
C ASP A 251 25.39 8.94 -22.67
N GLU A 252 25.57 7.70 -23.15
CA GLU A 252 24.46 6.82 -23.55
C GLU A 252 23.60 6.45 -22.34
N GLU A 253 24.20 6.03 -21.24
CA GLU A 253 23.52 5.68 -20.00
C GLU A 253 22.77 6.87 -19.40
N LEU A 254 23.37 8.05 -19.39
CA LEU A 254 22.72 9.28 -18.96
C LEU A 254 21.51 9.63 -19.84
N THR A 255 21.65 9.53 -21.16
CA THR A 255 20.54 9.78 -22.08
C THR A 255 19.38 8.81 -21.85
N ARG A 256 19.68 7.53 -21.62
CA ARG A 256 18.65 6.50 -21.33
C ARG A 256 17.99 6.75 -19.97
N LEU A 257 18.76 7.08 -18.94
CA LEU A 257 18.21 7.43 -17.62
C LEU A 257 17.21 8.58 -17.72
N TYR A 258 17.59 9.66 -18.42
CA TYR A 258 16.70 10.80 -18.61
C TYR A 258 15.40 10.41 -19.32
N SER A 259 15.48 9.59 -20.37
CA SER A 259 14.30 9.04 -21.07
C SER A 259 13.41 8.24 -20.13
N HIS A 260 13.99 7.44 -19.23
CA HIS A 260 13.20 6.66 -18.25
C HIS A 260 12.56 7.54 -17.18
N PHE A 261 13.19 8.64 -16.74
CA PHE A 261 12.57 9.60 -15.81
C PHE A 261 11.31 10.22 -16.44
N GLU A 262 11.40 10.68 -17.68
CA GLU A 262 10.24 11.24 -18.40
C GLU A 262 9.11 10.22 -18.59
N GLN A 263 9.45 8.97 -18.89
CA GLN A 263 8.48 7.90 -18.97
C GLN A 263 7.82 7.61 -17.60
N CYS A 264 8.58 7.62 -16.49
CA CYS A 264 8.03 7.47 -15.15
C CYS A 264 7.04 8.59 -14.81
N LYS A 265 7.39 9.86 -15.10
CA LYS A 265 6.50 11.01 -14.91
C LYS A 265 5.22 10.87 -15.73
N ALA A 266 5.33 10.47 -16.99
CA ALA A 266 4.19 10.23 -17.87
C ALA A 266 3.27 9.13 -17.33
N VAL A 267 3.83 8.04 -16.79
CA VAL A 267 3.05 6.95 -16.16
C VAL A 267 2.33 7.43 -14.91
N LEU A 268 3.00 8.20 -14.04
CA LEU A 268 2.40 8.76 -12.82
C LEU A 268 1.29 9.78 -13.09
N THR A 269 1.33 10.44 -14.25
CA THR A 269 0.31 11.39 -14.69
C THR A 269 -0.76 10.78 -15.61
N SER A 270 -0.70 9.47 -15.89
CA SER A 270 -1.70 8.76 -16.68
C SER A 270 -2.77 8.13 -15.78
N SER A 271 -3.96 7.88 -16.34
CA SER A 271 -5.07 7.19 -15.65
C SER A 271 -4.96 5.66 -15.70
N GLU A 272 -3.84 5.10 -16.18
CA GLU A 272 -3.65 3.67 -16.29
C GLU A 272 -2.93 3.11 -15.07
N ALA A 273 -3.11 1.80 -14.80
CA ALA A 273 -2.43 1.11 -13.71
C ALA A 273 -0.90 1.28 -13.78
N ALA A 274 -0.35 2.08 -12.87
CA ALA A 274 1.02 2.57 -12.91
C ALA A 274 2.06 1.55 -12.40
N GLY A 275 1.74 0.76 -11.38
CA GLY A 275 2.72 0.00 -10.60
C GLY A 275 3.63 -0.94 -11.41
N ARG A 276 3.10 -1.71 -12.38
CA ARG A 276 3.93 -2.64 -13.18
C ARG A 276 4.85 -1.91 -14.15
N LYS A 277 4.35 -0.82 -14.76
CA LYS A 277 5.15 -0.02 -15.69
C LYS A 277 6.29 0.68 -14.95
N LEU A 278 6.01 1.20 -13.76
CA LEU A 278 7.02 1.80 -12.88
C LEU A 278 8.07 0.79 -12.43
N ASP A 279 7.67 -0.42 -11.99
CA ASP A 279 8.63 -1.47 -11.59
C ASP A 279 9.59 -1.81 -12.74
N PHE A 280 9.08 -1.96 -13.98
CA PHE A 280 9.91 -2.18 -15.15
C PHE A 280 10.88 -1.02 -15.41
N LEU A 281 10.39 0.23 -15.38
CA LEU A 281 11.22 1.42 -15.61
C LEU A 281 12.30 1.57 -14.52
N VAL A 282 11.98 1.28 -13.27
CA VAL A 282 12.97 1.28 -12.17
C VAL A 282 14.04 0.20 -12.38
N GLN A 283 13.70 -0.97 -12.90
CA GLN A 283 14.66 -2.01 -13.24
C GLN A 283 15.61 -1.56 -14.34
N GLU A 284 15.11 -0.91 -15.41
CA GLU A 284 15.94 -0.35 -16.47
C GLU A 284 16.85 0.78 -15.94
N MET A 285 16.30 1.70 -15.13
CA MET A 285 17.12 2.75 -14.49
C MET A 285 18.23 2.16 -13.60
N ASN A 286 17.95 1.11 -12.84
CA ASN A 286 18.96 0.40 -12.06
C ASN A 286 20.04 -0.22 -12.95
N ARG A 287 19.67 -0.74 -14.11
CA ARG A 287 20.61 -1.31 -15.09
C ARG A 287 21.56 -0.23 -15.62
N GLU A 288 21.02 0.92 -16.06
CA GLU A 288 21.84 2.04 -16.54
C GLU A 288 22.75 2.59 -15.43
N THR A 289 22.22 2.73 -14.21
CA THR A 289 22.99 3.17 -13.04
C THR A 289 24.13 2.20 -12.70
N ASN A 290 23.90 0.88 -12.83
CA ASN A 290 24.96 -0.14 -12.65
C ASN A 290 26.06 0.00 -13.71
N THR A 291 25.68 0.28 -14.96
CA THR A 291 26.63 0.46 -16.06
C THR A 291 27.48 1.72 -15.83
N ILE A 292 26.87 2.83 -15.42
CA ILE A 292 27.59 4.05 -15.00
C ILE A 292 28.59 3.70 -13.89
N GLY A 293 28.15 3.02 -12.83
CA GLY A 293 29.01 2.64 -11.71
C GLY A 293 30.19 1.77 -12.12
N SER A 294 30.03 0.90 -13.12
CA SER A 294 31.11 0.03 -13.62
C SER A 294 32.13 0.77 -14.51
N LYS A 295 31.66 1.80 -15.22
CA LYS A 295 32.52 2.66 -16.06
C LYS A 295 33.22 3.76 -15.27
N CYS A 296 32.67 4.13 -14.11
CA CYS A 296 33.19 5.21 -13.27
C CYS A 296 34.52 4.83 -12.59
N ASN A 297 35.55 5.68 -12.78
CA ASN A 297 36.83 5.59 -12.05
C ASN A 297 37.07 6.86 -11.23
N HIS A 298 35.98 7.47 -10.72
CA HIS A 298 36.02 8.72 -9.95
C HIS A 298 35.15 8.61 -8.70
N LEU A 299 35.72 8.91 -7.53
CA LEU A 299 35.07 8.68 -6.24
C LEU A 299 33.71 9.38 -6.12
N THR A 300 33.62 10.64 -6.55
CA THR A 300 32.35 11.39 -6.49
C THR A 300 31.28 10.77 -7.37
N LEU A 301 31.60 10.31 -8.59
CA LEU A 301 30.65 9.62 -9.45
C LEU A 301 30.19 8.30 -8.86
N VAL A 302 31.08 7.55 -8.20
CA VAL A 302 30.71 6.32 -7.49
C VAL A 302 29.72 6.62 -6.37
N ASN A 303 29.94 7.68 -5.58
CA ASN A 303 29.01 8.07 -4.51
C ASN A 303 27.64 8.46 -5.08
N LEU A 304 27.59 9.31 -6.11
CA LEU A 304 26.33 9.66 -6.79
C LEU A 304 25.60 8.45 -7.34
N THR A 305 26.33 7.45 -7.84
CA THR A 305 25.75 6.19 -8.30
C THR A 305 25.11 5.40 -7.14
N LEU A 306 25.73 5.39 -5.97
CA LEU A 306 25.19 4.75 -4.77
C LEU A 306 23.93 5.48 -4.28
N ASP A 307 23.95 6.81 -4.26
CA ASP A 307 22.81 7.62 -3.86
C ASP A 307 21.62 7.41 -4.82
N MET A 308 21.90 7.38 -6.12
CA MET A 308 20.88 7.08 -7.14
C MET A 308 20.28 5.70 -6.95
N LYS A 309 21.08 4.67 -6.68
CA LYS A 309 20.56 3.32 -6.40
C LYS A 309 19.68 3.27 -5.15
N ALA A 310 20.10 3.95 -4.10
CA ALA A 310 19.32 4.02 -2.86
C ALA A 310 17.96 4.68 -3.08
N GLU A 311 17.91 5.72 -3.91
CA GLU A 311 16.67 6.41 -4.23
C GLU A 311 15.77 5.58 -5.16
N LEU A 312 16.36 4.88 -6.15
CA LEU A 312 15.62 3.97 -7.02
C LEU A 312 14.96 2.80 -6.24
N GLU A 313 15.61 2.27 -5.20
CA GLU A 313 15.01 1.22 -4.37
C GLU A 313 13.82 1.76 -3.56
N LYS A 314 13.91 2.98 -3.01
CA LYS A 314 12.76 3.61 -2.35
C LYS A 314 11.58 3.82 -3.32
N ILE A 315 11.85 4.27 -4.55
CA ILE A 315 10.81 4.40 -5.59
C ILE A 315 10.18 3.05 -5.88
N ARG A 316 10.97 1.97 -5.99
CA ARG A 316 10.49 0.63 -6.24
C ARG A 316 9.55 0.12 -5.16
N GLU A 317 9.92 0.33 -3.88
CA GLU A 317 9.07 -0.06 -2.74
C GLU A 317 7.72 0.67 -2.75
N GLN A 318 7.72 1.97 -3.03
CA GLN A 318 6.49 2.77 -3.10
C GLN A 318 5.64 2.43 -4.34
N ALA A 319 6.26 2.25 -5.50
CA ALA A 319 5.57 1.87 -6.74
C ALA A 319 4.84 0.52 -6.62
N ALA A 320 5.33 -0.40 -5.77
CA ALA A 320 4.68 -1.66 -5.50
C ALA A 320 3.30 -1.51 -4.82
N ASN A 321 3.03 -0.38 -4.17
CA ASN A 321 1.76 -0.08 -3.50
C ASN A 321 0.81 0.77 -4.34
N LEU A 322 1.18 1.13 -5.56
CA LEU A 322 0.37 1.95 -6.47
C LEU A 322 -0.39 1.08 -7.49
N GLU A 323 -1.68 1.38 -7.70
CA GLU A 323 -2.55 0.73 -8.68
C GLU A 323 -2.97 1.70 -9.80
#